data_c404e84e107b9d6b58fc528d2672ea8e
#
_entry.id   c404e84e107b9d6b58fc528d2672ea8e
#
_cell.length_a   1.000
_cell.length_b   1.000
_cell.length_c   1.000
_cell.angle_alpha   90.00
_cell.angle_beta   90.00
_cell.angle_gamma   90.00
#
_symmetry.space_group_name_H-M   'P 1'
#
loop_
_entity.id
_entity.type
_entity.pdbx_description
1 polymer ?
#
loop_
_entity_poly.entity_id
_entity_poly.type
_entity_poly.pdbx_seq_one_letter_code
_entity_poly.pdbx_strand_id
1 'polypeptide(L)'
;MSNNALVALRAGAYDLHLVIAGSVRILFALLVLGGWAGAQEPPPDPTQGERSDGRIDADDHPAADALAVPRLLLAPVRGLVYALSFPVRGLADFVETHHVIQWAVDATTFSDGKRGIRPNFDYSSHYAPTAGLTYFDHKTLGPGSELKARFALGDARVMEGMLYARPTATGRRVQTDLRFDYLRRNDMYFDGIGPPETHRSRYAINAVTLWGGVHFRPTRLLAIDLEGETAWKHFAGGHETDGNLPIGAVFCVHIFGRCVTNIVDPKQVPGFDTGANYERAALALRLDTRAQSLPPRSGFLAGLRVDYSHGYGGDLSSYFRVFGLVGVAVNLWRGSHLLVLRVQGWMVEALNDIPVPFSELPVLGALDAMPGYHIGSIRDQSTLIATAEYRWPIWMYADASLFVDNGGAYVRNFSDFGSRARYWDVGLALRVRTDSHFLFRIGLAYGVEGGDFQFFVGGDAP
;
A
#
# COMPACT_ATOMS: atom_id res chain seq x y z
N MET A 1 5.31 -4.24 -42.92
CA MET A 1 4.36 -4.21 -41.76
C MET A 1 3.25 -5.19 -42.08
N SER A 2 3.08 -6.26 -41.31
CA SER A 2 2.10 -7.30 -41.58
C SER A 2 0.70 -6.83 -41.19
N ASN A 3 -0.33 -7.29 -41.92
CA ASN A 3 -1.74 -6.95 -41.66
C ASN A 3 -2.19 -7.28 -40.22
N ASN A 4 -1.48 -8.15 -39.51
CA ASN A 4 -1.77 -8.53 -38.13
C ASN A 4 -1.45 -7.43 -37.12
N ALA A 5 -0.46 -6.58 -37.40
CA ALA A 5 -0.13 -5.45 -36.54
C ALA A 5 -1.19 -4.32 -36.57
N LEU A 6 -1.81 -4.14 -37.73
CA LEU A 6 -2.89 -3.15 -37.91
C LEU A 6 -4.22 -3.58 -37.27
N VAL A 7 -4.49 -4.91 -37.23
CA VAL A 7 -5.67 -5.46 -36.55
C VAL A 7 -5.52 -5.36 -35.04
N ALA A 8 -4.33 -5.62 -34.48
CA ALA A 8 -4.07 -5.49 -33.05
C ALA A 8 -4.15 -4.03 -32.57
N LEU A 9 -3.68 -3.08 -33.39
CA LEU A 9 -3.79 -1.64 -33.06
C LEU A 9 -5.24 -1.14 -33.12
N ARG A 10 -6.07 -1.68 -34.02
CA ARG A 10 -7.50 -1.33 -34.07
C ARG A 10 -8.31 -1.94 -32.92
N ALA A 11 -8.05 -3.19 -32.55
CA ALA A 11 -8.71 -3.82 -31.40
C ALA A 11 -8.40 -3.05 -30.09
N GLY A 12 -7.13 -2.71 -29.84
CA GLY A 12 -6.76 -1.93 -28.66
C GLY A 12 -7.35 -0.51 -28.60
N ALA A 13 -7.60 0.11 -29.76
CA ALA A 13 -8.23 1.44 -29.80
C ALA A 13 -9.74 1.39 -29.50
N TYR A 14 -10.44 0.33 -29.92
CA TYR A 14 -11.87 0.14 -29.62
C TYR A 14 -12.12 -0.16 -28.15
N ASP A 15 -11.28 -0.97 -27.52
CA ASP A 15 -11.39 -1.28 -26.09
C ASP A 15 -11.13 -0.05 -25.22
N LEU A 16 -10.17 0.80 -25.59
CA LEU A 16 -9.88 2.02 -24.86
C LEU A 16 -11.06 3.03 -24.88
N HIS A 17 -11.79 3.12 -26.00
CA HIS A 17 -12.97 3.97 -26.08
C HIS A 17 -14.15 3.46 -25.22
N LEU A 18 -14.31 2.14 -25.11
CA LEU A 18 -15.35 1.53 -24.26
C LEU A 18 -15.04 1.72 -22.77
N VAL A 19 -13.78 1.56 -22.37
CA VAL A 19 -13.29 1.78 -21.01
C VAL A 19 -13.50 3.23 -20.58
N ILE A 20 -13.13 4.18 -21.43
CA ILE A 20 -13.32 5.61 -21.15
C ILE A 20 -14.81 5.94 -21.04
N ALA A 21 -15.66 5.37 -21.89
CA ALA A 21 -17.11 5.61 -21.86
C ALA A 21 -17.79 5.01 -20.61
N GLY A 22 -17.37 3.84 -20.15
CA GLY A 22 -17.86 3.21 -18.92
C GLY A 22 -17.44 4.00 -17.67
N SER A 23 -16.17 4.35 -17.59
CA SER A 23 -15.59 5.10 -16.48
C SER A 23 -16.20 6.49 -16.35
N VAL A 24 -16.47 7.18 -17.46
CA VAL A 24 -17.15 8.50 -17.46
C VAL A 24 -18.57 8.40 -16.91
N ARG A 25 -19.28 7.31 -17.15
CA ARG A 25 -20.64 7.11 -16.61
C ARG A 25 -20.65 6.89 -15.11
N ILE A 26 -19.73 6.10 -14.57
CA ILE A 26 -19.55 5.89 -13.13
C ILE A 26 -19.12 7.20 -12.46
N LEU A 27 -18.19 7.94 -13.06
CA LEU A 27 -17.73 9.24 -12.58
C LEU A 27 -18.85 10.27 -12.53
N PHE A 28 -19.68 10.33 -13.56
CA PHE A 28 -20.80 11.28 -13.64
C PHE A 28 -21.87 10.96 -12.59
N ALA A 29 -22.15 9.68 -12.34
CA ALA A 29 -23.06 9.25 -11.27
C ALA A 29 -22.54 9.62 -9.88
N LEU A 30 -21.23 9.46 -9.61
CA LEU A 30 -20.61 9.84 -8.33
C LEU A 30 -20.55 11.35 -8.12
N LEU A 31 -20.32 12.14 -9.16
CA LEU A 31 -20.32 13.61 -9.11
C LEU A 31 -21.73 14.20 -8.89
N VAL A 32 -22.76 13.59 -9.46
CA VAL A 32 -24.17 14.03 -9.28
C VAL A 32 -24.65 13.73 -7.87
N LEU A 33 -24.24 12.62 -7.25
CA LEU A 33 -24.59 12.27 -5.87
C LEU A 33 -23.88 13.16 -4.84
N GLY A 34 -22.66 13.65 -5.15
CA GLY A 34 -21.89 14.54 -4.25
C GLY A 34 -22.36 16.00 -4.22
N GLY A 35 -23.14 16.43 -5.20
CA GLY A 35 -23.52 17.85 -5.40
C GLY A 35 -24.67 18.41 -4.51
N TRP A 36 -25.30 17.63 -3.65
CA TRP A 36 -26.56 18.02 -2.98
C TRP A 36 -26.48 18.30 -1.48
N ALA A 37 -25.34 18.35 -0.85
CA ALA A 37 -25.20 18.61 0.58
C ALA A 37 -24.49 19.94 0.86
N GLY A 38 -25.22 21.03 0.80
CA GLY A 38 -24.77 22.34 1.31
C GLY A 38 -24.75 22.38 2.83
N ALA A 39 -23.63 22.71 3.46
CA ALA A 39 -23.55 23.00 4.89
C ALA A 39 -22.43 24.02 5.22
N GLN A 40 -22.77 24.91 6.17
CA GLN A 40 -21.96 26.03 6.64
C GLN A 40 -20.67 25.61 7.39
N GLU A 41 -19.61 26.37 7.21
CA GLU A 41 -18.33 26.23 7.93
C GLU A 41 -18.47 26.57 9.43
N PRO A 42 -17.81 25.82 10.31
CA PRO A 42 -17.66 26.16 11.72
C PRO A 42 -16.45 27.04 11.98
N PRO A 43 -16.46 27.80 13.09
CA PRO A 43 -15.32 28.60 13.48
C PRO A 43 -14.07 27.74 13.79
N PRO A 44 -12.87 28.29 13.57
CA PRO A 44 -11.62 27.58 13.87
C PRO A 44 -11.47 27.32 15.38
N ASP A 45 -10.96 26.14 15.70
CA ASP A 45 -10.69 25.71 17.07
C ASP A 45 -9.56 26.55 17.67
N PRO A 46 -9.78 27.26 18.80
CA PRO A 46 -8.77 28.13 19.40
C PRO A 46 -7.57 27.39 20.06
N THR A 47 -7.58 26.05 20.09
CA THR A 47 -6.53 25.25 20.75
C THR A 47 -5.39 24.83 19.82
N GLN A 48 -5.32 25.31 18.59
CA GLN A 48 -4.22 24.98 17.64
C GLN A 48 -2.91 25.72 17.89
N GLY A 49 -2.76 26.43 19.00
CA GLY A 49 -1.60 27.30 19.29
C GLY A 49 -0.47 26.68 20.13
N GLU A 50 -0.65 25.53 20.75
CA GLU A 50 0.40 24.89 21.51
C GLU A 50 1.17 23.89 20.65
N ARG A 51 2.44 24.18 20.38
CA ARG A 51 3.44 23.26 19.83
C ARG A 51 3.56 22.07 20.77
N SER A 52 2.79 21.04 20.54
CA SER A 52 3.02 19.74 21.15
C SER A 52 4.32 19.21 20.58
N ASP A 53 5.33 19.03 21.43
CA ASP A 53 6.61 18.39 21.10
C ASP A 53 6.44 16.89 20.77
N GLY A 54 5.22 16.45 20.44
CA GLY A 54 4.86 15.05 20.19
C GLY A 54 4.84 14.19 21.45
N ARG A 55 4.99 14.77 22.63
CA ARG A 55 4.84 14.09 23.91
C ARG A 55 3.36 14.05 24.28
N ILE A 56 2.86 12.86 24.60
CA ILE A 56 1.50 12.70 25.13
C ILE A 56 1.46 13.32 26.53
N ASP A 57 0.53 14.23 26.77
CA ASP A 57 0.28 14.79 28.10
C ASP A 57 0.00 13.70 29.12
N ALA A 58 0.33 13.99 30.37
CA ALA A 58 0.41 13.04 31.48
C ALA A 58 -0.93 12.37 31.86
N ASP A 59 -2.04 12.80 31.27
CA ASP A 59 -3.40 12.40 31.67
C ASP A 59 -3.94 11.12 31.01
N ASP A 60 -3.29 10.59 29.96
CA ASP A 60 -3.62 9.28 29.40
C ASP A 60 -2.99 8.16 30.26
N HIS A 61 -3.55 7.91 31.42
CA HIS A 61 -3.20 6.78 32.26
C HIS A 61 -4.15 5.60 31.99
N PRO A 62 -3.79 4.64 31.11
CA PRO A 62 -4.46 3.34 31.17
C PRO A 62 -4.15 2.71 32.53
N ALA A 63 -5.11 1.98 33.08
CA ALA A 63 -5.01 1.32 34.38
C ALA A 63 -3.61 0.73 34.59
N ALA A 64 -2.83 1.32 35.51
CA ALA A 64 -1.38 1.06 35.64
C ALA A 64 -1.10 -0.44 35.88
N ASP A 65 -2.01 -1.14 36.55
CA ASP A 65 -1.90 -2.54 36.92
C ASP A 65 -2.12 -3.51 35.75
N ALA A 66 -3.01 -3.16 34.80
CA ALA A 66 -3.27 -4.02 33.62
C ALA A 66 -2.08 -4.07 32.64
N LEU A 67 -1.23 -3.05 32.67
CA LEU A 67 -0.06 -2.94 31.77
C LEU A 67 1.27 -3.36 32.46
N ALA A 68 1.23 -3.84 33.71
CA ALA A 68 2.45 -4.24 34.42
C ALA A 68 3.19 -5.38 33.70
N VAL A 69 2.47 -6.40 33.25
CA VAL A 69 3.04 -7.56 32.56
C VAL A 69 3.63 -7.16 31.18
N PRO A 70 2.91 -6.51 30.27
CA PRO A 70 3.51 -6.06 29.00
C PRO A 70 4.70 -5.10 29.20
N ARG A 71 4.66 -4.23 30.20
CA ARG A 71 5.79 -3.32 30.52
C ARG A 71 7.03 -4.09 30.97
N LEU A 72 6.85 -5.10 31.83
CA LEU A 72 7.95 -5.94 32.32
C LEU A 72 8.59 -6.72 31.16
N LEU A 73 7.79 -7.34 30.30
CA LEU A 73 8.27 -8.11 29.16
C LEU A 73 9.00 -7.25 28.13
N LEU A 74 8.57 -6.01 27.93
CA LEU A 74 9.16 -5.09 26.96
C LEU A 74 10.23 -4.15 27.56
N ALA A 75 10.51 -4.22 28.86
CA ALA A 75 11.55 -3.42 29.50
C ALA A 75 12.96 -3.64 28.89
N PRO A 76 13.41 -4.87 28.60
CA PRO A 76 14.68 -5.09 27.90
C PRO A 76 14.70 -4.50 26.50
N VAL A 77 13.59 -4.66 25.75
CA VAL A 77 13.43 -4.06 24.41
C VAL A 77 13.54 -2.55 24.47
N ARG A 78 12.93 -1.92 25.49
CA ARG A 78 13.06 -0.48 25.69
C ARG A 78 14.51 -0.04 25.91
N GLY A 79 15.29 -0.78 26.70
CA GLY A 79 16.72 -0.50 26.92
C GLY A 79 17.53 -0.57 25.63
N LEU A 80 17.32 -1.64 24.84
CA LEU A 80 17.96 -1.82 23.53
C LEU A 80 17.59 -0.69 22.56
N VAL A 81 16.34 -0.33 22.50
CA VAL A 81 15.79 0.76 21.67
C VAL A 81 16.44 2.10 22.01
N TYR A 82 16.64 2.41 23.30
CA TYR A 82 17.35 3.62 23.70
C TYR A 82 18.79 3.64 23.16
N ALA A 83 19.49 2.51 23.23
CA ALA A 83 20.86 2.41 22.71
C ALA A 83 20.92 2.56 21.19
N LEU A 84 20.00 1.92 20.45
CA LEU A 84 19.90 2.00 18.99
C LEU A 84 19.47 3.39 18.49
N SER A 85 18.73 4.15 19.30
CA SER A 85 18.26 5.49 18.94
C SER A 85 19.34 6.57 19.08
N PHE A 86 20.43 6.30 19.81
CA PHE A 86 21.46 7.30 20.10
C PHE A 86 22.09 7.93 18.84
N PRO A 87 22.54 7.15 17.83
CA PRO A 87 23.10 7.74 16.60
C PRO A 87 22.07 8.56 15.81
N VAL A 88 20.81 8.11 15.80
CA VAL A 88 19.73 8.80 15.07
C VAL A 88 19.38 10.13 15.72
N ARG A 89 19.46 10.22 17.06
CA ARG A 89 19.26 11.49 17.79
C ARG A 89 20.33 12.52 17.45
N GLY A 90 21.60 12.10 17.36
CA GLY A 90 22.67 13.00 16.93
C GLY A 90 22.46 13.57 15.51
N LEU A 91 21.94 12.72 14.59
CA LEU A 91 21.55 13.19 13.27
C LEU A 91 20.35 14.16 13.33
N ALA A 92 19.36 13.87 14.18
CA ALA A 92 18.21 14.74 14.39
C ALA A 92 18.62 16.12 14.91
N ASP A 93 19.51 16.18 15.91
CA ASP A 93 20.07 17.44 16.44
C ASP A 93 20.81 18.22 15.33
N PHE A 94 21.55 17.53 14.46
CA PHE A 94 22.20 18.15 13.31
C PHE A 94 21.18 18.76 12.35
N VAL A 95 20.13 18.01 12.01
CA VAL A 95 19.06 18.44 11.08
C VAL A 95 18.31 19.65 11.64
N GLU A 96 18.05 19.69 12.95
CA GLU A 96 17.42 20.84 13.62
C GLU A 96 18.34 22.06 13.65
N THR A 97 19.58 21.88 14.11
CA THR A 97 20.55 22.99 14.26
C THR A 97 20.83 23.67 12.92
N HIS A 98 20.85 22.92 11.84
CA HIS A 98 21.12 23.46 10.49
C HIS A 98 19.86 23.77 9.69
N HIS A 99 18.67 23.69 10.31
CA HIS A 99 17.38 23.97 9.66
C HIS A 99 17.19 23.22 8.32
N VAL A 100 17.73 21.99 8.21
CA VAL A 100 17.75 21.21 6.97
C VAL A 100 16.35 20.97 6.41
N ILE A 101 15.37 20.70 7.29
CA ILE A 101 13.98 20.51 6.86
C ILE A 101 13.41 21.80 6.28
N GLN A 102 13.61 22.94 6.96
CA GLN A 102 13.12 24.22 6.46
C GLN A 102 13.75 24.56 5.11
N TRP A 103 15.07 24.38 4.99
CA TRP A 103 15.77 24.55 3.71
C TRP A 103 15.19 23.65 2.61
N ALA A 104 14.94 22.37 2.90
CA ALA A 104 14.38 21.42 1.94
C ALA A 104 12.95 21.82 1.51
N VAL A 105 12.13 22.26 2.48
CA VAL A 105 10.78 22.77 2.19
C VAL A 105 10.86 24.01 1.31
N ASP A 106 11.68 25.00 1.65
CA ASP A 106 11.82 26.24 0.90
C ASP A 106 12.37 25.99 -0.51
N ALA A 107 13.30 25.03 -0.67
CA ALA A 107 13.86 24.65 -1.97
C ALA A 107 12.87 23.91 -2.87
N THR A 108 11.86 23.24 -2.30
CA THR A 108 10.92 22.39 -3.03
C THR A 108 9.52 23.00 -3.15
N THR A 109 9.25 24.11 -2.46
CA THR A 109 7.93 24.76 -2.44
C THR A 109 7.99 26.18 -3.04
N PHE A 110 6.88 26.59 -3.60
CA PHE A 110 6.61 27.93 -4.09
C PHE A 110 5.15 28.31 -3.78
N SER A 111 4.76 29.56 -3.99
CA SER A 111 3.40 30.06 -3.70
C SER A 111 2.94 29.81 -2.27
N ASP A 112 3.62 30.35 -1.30
CA ASP A 112 3.30 30.26 0.14
C ASP A 112 3.33 28.81 0.70
N GLY A 113 4.16 27.95 0.15
CA GLY A 113 4.29 26.55 0.55
C GLY A 113 3.12 25.65 0.12
N LYS A 114 2.15 26.21 -0.64
CA LYS A 114 0.95 25.45 -1.07
C LYS A 114 1.14 24.69 -2.36
N ARG A 115 2.22 24.97 -3.09
CA ARG A 115 2.60 24.31 -4.34
C ARG A 115 4.07 23.95 -4.27
N GLY A 116 4.44 22.91 -4.97
CA GLY A 116 5.85 22.56 -5.03
C GLY A 116 6.12 21.33 -5.88
N ILE A 117 7.42 21.03 -5.98
CA ILE A 117 7.92 19.83 -6.65
C ILE A 117 8.88 19.15 -5.67
N ARG A 118 8.58 17.90 -5.31
CA ARG A 118 9.40 17.09 -4.43
C ARG A 118 10.03 15.94 -5.19
N PRO A 119 11.31 15.62 -4.96
CA PRO A 119 11.87 14.36 -5.43
C PRO A 119 11.16 13.20 -4.74
N ASN A 120 10.95 12.11 -5.46
CA ASN A 120 10.52 10.84 -4.90
C ASN A 120 11.56 9.75 -5.22
N PHE A 121 11.67 8.79 -4.34
CA PHE A 121 12.55 7.65 -4.49
C PHE A 121 11.92 6.46 -3.78
N ASP A 122 11.79 5.34 -4.49
CA ASP A 122 11.34 4.09 -3.93
C ASP A 122 12.36 2.99 -4.24
N TYR A 123 12.66 2.22 -3.23
CA TYR A 123 13.58 1.09 -3.32
C TYR A 123 13.08 -0.07 -2.47
N SER A 124 13.10 -1.24 -3.03
CA SER A 124 12.96 -2.49 -2.30
C SER A 124 14.01 -3.46 -2.82
N SER A 125 14.60 -4.26 -1.95
CA SER A 125 15.59 -5.26 -2.35
C SER A 125 15.06 -6.12 -3.49
N HIS A 126 15.92 -6.42 -4.44
CA HIS A 126 15.61 -7.23 -5.63
C HIS A 126 14.67 -6.60 -6.67
N TYR A 127 14.23 -5.37 -6.46
CA TYR A 127 13.47 -4.59 -7.43
C TYR A 127 14.30 -3.41 -7.95
N ALA A 128 14.09 -3.06 -9.20
CA ALA A 128 14.72 -1.86 -9.75
C ALA A 128 14.28 -0.63 -8.96
N PRO A 129 15.22 0.18 -8.43
CA PRO A 129 14.89 1.42 -7.75
C PRO A 129 14.18 2.36 -8.72
N THR A 130 13.25 3.15 -8.22
CA THR A 130 12.61 4.21 -8.98
C THR A 130 12.91 5.57 -8.36
N ALA A 131 13.18 6.54 -9.22
CA ALA A 131 13.39 7.92 -8.84
C ALA A 131 12.59 8.85 -9.75
N GLY A 132 12.08 9.92 -9.20
CA GLY A 132 11.24 10.82 -9.96
C GLY A 132 10.88 12.10 -9.22
N LEU A 133 9.81 12.72 -9.69
CA LEU A 133 9.31 13.96 -9.16
C LEU A 133 7.82 13.87 -8.86
N THR A 134 7.40 14.52 -7.79
CA THR A 134 6.01 14.69 -7.42
C THR A 134 5.70 16.20 -7.36
N TYR A 135 4.87 16.68 -8.27
CA TYR A 135 4.22 17.98 -8.16
C TYR A 135 3.04 17.88 -7.20
N PHE A 136 2.85 18.88 -6.35
CA PHE A 136 1.69 19.00 -5.48
C PHE A 136 1.14 20.42 -5.47
N ASP A 137 -0.19 20.54 -5.31
CA ASP A 137 -0.90 21.80 -5.28
C ASP A 137 -2.13 21.71 -4.37
N HIS A 138 -2.17 22.55 -3.34
CA HIS A 138 -3.26 22.61 -2.36
C HIS A 138 -4.15 23.84 -2.56
N LYS A 139 -4.14 24.47 -3.73
CA LYS A 139 -4.82 25.72 -3.99
C LYS A 139 -5.73 25.71 -5.22
N THR A 140 -5.32 25.02 -6.28
CA THR A 140 -5.96 25.14 -7.61
C THR A 140 -7.40 24.69 -7.64
N LEU A 141 -7.76 23.63 -6.90
CA LEU A 141 -9.13 23.09 -6.86
C LEU A 141 -9.97 23.65 -5.69
N GLY A 142 -9.50 24.74 -5.07
CA GLY A 142 -10.19 25.43 -3.97
C GLY A 142 -9.54 25.19 -2.59
N PRO A 143 -10.05 25.81 -1.52
CA PRO A 143 -9.53 25.67 -0.17
C PRO A 143 -9.60 24.21 0.33
N GLY A 144 -8.49 23.68 0.85
CA GLY A 144 -8.43 22.30 1.35
C GLY A 144 -8.43 21.23 0.26
N SER A 145 -8.27 21.64 -0.99
CA SER A 145 -8.09 20.72 -2.12
C SER A 145 -6.66 20.17 -2.17
N GLU A 146 -6.49 19.11 -2.95
CA GLU A 146 -5.20 18.50 -3.21
C GLU A 146 -5.12 18.02 -4.66
N LEU A 147 -4.09 18.42 -5.36
CA LEU A 147 -3.72 17.91 -6.67
C LEU A 147 -2.30 17.39 -6.59
N LYS A 148 -2.06 16.15 -7.01
CA LYS A 148 -0.73 15.56 -7.11
C LYS A 148 -0.52 15.00 -8.50
N ALA A 149 0.69 15.18 -9.04
CA ALA A 149 1.17 14.50 -10.23
C ALA A 149 2.53 13.91 -9.92
N ARG A 150 2.64 12.58 -9.94
CA ARG A 150 3.88 11.86 -9.70
C ARG A 150 4.33 11.20 -10.99
N PHE A 151 5.61 11.25 -11.24
CA PHE A 151 6.27 10.50 -12.29
C PHE A 151 7.58 9.95 -11.75
N ALA A 152 7.85 8.66 -11.98
CA ALA A 152 9.09 8.01 -11.57
C ALA A 152 9.56 7.05 -12.66
N LEU A 153 10.87 6.95 -12.78
CA LEU A 153 11.56 6.04 -13.68
C LEU A 153 12.50 5.15 -12.86
N GLY A 154 12.58 3.89 -13.26
CA GLY A 154 13.61 2.97 -12.80
C GLY A 154 14.66 2.78 -13.89
N ASP A 155 14.97 1.52 -14.20
CA ASP A 155 15.73 1.21 -15.40
C ASP A 155 14.91 1.51 -16.67
N ALA A 156 15.46 1.24 -17.88
CA ALA A 156 14.79 1.54 -19.15
C ALA A 156 13.39 0.90 -19.35
N ARG A 157 12.93 0.08 -18.40
CA ARG A 157 11.69 -0.69 -18.52
C ARG A 157 10.74 -0.49 -17.32
N VAL A 158 11.12 0.35 -16.37
CA VAL A 158 10.28 0.68 -15.21
C VAL A 158 9.85 2.14 -15.30
N MET A 159 8.56 2.36 -15.33
CA MET A 159 7.93 3.68 -15.37
C MET A 159 6.66 3.68 -14.56
N GLU A 160 6.51 4.68 -13.71
CA GLU A 160 5.34 4.88 -12.86
C GLU A 160 4.82 6.29 -13.04
N GLY A 161 3.52 6.43 -13.15
CA GLY A 161 2.83 7.72 -13.25
C GLY A 161 1.59 7.72 -12.40
N MET A 162 1.29 8.84 -11.74
CA MET A 162 0.06 9.01 -10.96
C MET A 162 -0.44 10.44 -11.11
N LEU A 163 -1.74 10.58 -11.30
CA LEU A 163 -2.45 11.83 -11.16
C LEU A 163 -3.52 11.64 -10.08
N TYR A 164 -3.53 12.50 -9.09
CA TYR A 164 -4.49 12.47 -7.99
C TYR A 164 -5.12 13.85 -7.83
N ALA A 165 -6.43 13.89 -7.69
CA ALA A 165 -7.19 15.11 -7.48
C ALA A 165 -8.22 14.91 -6.38
N ARG A 166 -8.17 15.74 -5.36
CA ARG A 166 -9.14 15.85 -4.30
C ARG A 166 -9.65 17.29 -4.27
N PRO A 167 -10.83 17.59 -4.81
CA PRO A 167 -11.40 18.92 -4.75
C PRO A 167 -11.75 19.29 -3.30
N THR A 168 -12.09 20.55 -3.08
CA THR A 168 -12.59 21.03 -1.79
C THR A 168 -13.75 20.17 -1.32
N ALA A 169 -13.72 19.76 -0.05
CA ALA A 169 -14.78 18.93 0.52
C ALA A 169 -16.16 19.60 0.40
N THR A 170 -17.14 18.83 -0.02
CA THR A 170 -18.55 19.26 -0.05
C THR A 170 -19.10 19.17 1.37
N GLY A 171 -18.88 20.22 2.16
CA GLY A 171 -19.18 20.23 3.58
C GLY A 171 -18.15 19.46 4.42
N ARG A 172 -18.42 19.30 5.74
CA ARG A 172 -17.49 18.69 6.69
C ARG A 172 -17.41 17.17 6.61
N ARG A 173 -18.35 16.51 5.95
CA ARG A 173 -18.57 15.06 6.07
C ARG A 173 -18.36 14.30 4.79
N VAL A 174 -18.36 14.98 3.65
CA VAL A 174 -18.23 14.33 2.34
C VAL A 174 -16.98 14.83 1.64
N GLN A 175 -16.11 13.92 1.24
CA GLN A 175 -14.92 14.16 0.46
C GLN A 175 -14.99 13.27 -0.78
N THR A 176 -14.60 13.81 -1.92
CA THR A 176 -14.45 13.03 -3.15
C THR A 176 -13.01 13.10 -3.63
N ASP A 177 -12.55 12.06 -4.29
CA ASP A 177 -11.25 12.06 -4.94
C ASP A 177 -11.21 11.17 -6.19
N LEU A 178 -10.22 11.42 -7.01
CA LEU A 178 -9.96 10.76 -8.28
C LEU A 178 -8.48 10.44 -8.36
N ARG A 179 -8.17 9.28 -8.92
CA ARG A 179 -6.80 8.85 -9.13
C ARG A 179 -6.68 8.12 -10.46
N PHE A 180 -5.65 8.47 -11.20
CA PHE A 180 -5.21 7.77 -12.39
C PHE A 180 -3.80 7.26 -12.14
N ASP A 181 -3.56 5.97 -12.37
CA ASP A 181 -2.25 5.35 -12.25
C ASP A 181 -1.84 4.72 -13.57
N TYR A 182 -0.56 4.86 -13.89
CA TYR A 182 0.12 4.12 -14.93
C TYR A 182 1.32 3.40 -14.32
N LEU A 183 1.40 2.10 -14.55
CA LEU A 183 2.50 1.25 -14.08
C LEU A 183 3.03 0.41 -15.23
N ARG A 184 4.33 0.50 -15.47
CA ARG A 184 5.08 -0.43 -16.31
C ARG A 184 6.29 -0.92 -15.55
N ARG A 185 6.34 -2.23 -15.29
CA ARG A 185 7.47 -2.88 -14.61
C ARG A 185 7.73 -4.25 -15.24
N ASN A 186 8.99 -4.64 -15.32
CA ASN A 186 9.42 -5.92 -15.89
C ASN A 186 10.16 -6.81 -14.90
N ASP A 187 10.16 -6.42 -13.64
CA ASP A 187 10.95 -7.02 -12.55
C ASP A 187 10.07 -7.62 -11.44
N MET A 188 8.76 -7.86 -11.72
CA MET A 188 7.85 -8.42 -10.73
C MET A 188 8.12 -9.90 -10.50
N TYR A 189 8.00 -10.33 -9.24
CA TYR A 189 8.15 -11.73 -8.86
C TYR A 189 6.83 -12.51 -8.92
N PHE A 190 6.96 -13.78 -9.29
CA PHE A 190 5.89 -14.75 -9.22
C PHE A 190 6.44 -16.05 -8.63
N ASP A 191 6.05 -16.39 -7.43
CA ASP A 191 6.49 -17.58 -6.68
C ASP A 191 5.38 -18.65 -6.65
N GLY A 192 4.46 -18.62 -7.64
CA GLY A 192 3.32 -19.54 -7.71
C GLY A 192 2.05 -19.03 -7.04
N ILE A 193 1.04 -19.90 -7.01
CA ILE A 193 -0.22 -19.74 -6.26
C ILE A 193 -0.24 -20.84 -5.21
N GLY A 194 -0.42 -20.49 -3.94
CA GLY A 194 -0.29 -21.40 -2.82
C GLY A 194 0.99 -21.16 -2.02
N PRO A 195 1.59 -22.20 -1.41
CA PRO A 195 2.89 -22.10 -0.75
C PRO A 195 3.95 -21.66 -1.77
N PRO A 196 4.88 -20.75 -1.38
CA PRO A 196 5.95 -20.34 -2.28
C PRO A 196 6.70 -21.55 -2.82
N GLU A 197 6.84 -21.61 -4.12
CA GLU A 197 7.64 -22.64 -4.77
C GLU A 197 9.12 -22.31 -4.65
N THR A 198 9.96 -23.34 -4.77
CA THR A 198 11.43 -23.17 -4.72
C THR A 198 11.99 -22.45 -5.94
N HIS A 199 11.18 -22.29 -6.98
CA HIS A 199 11.56 -21.67 -8.25
C HIS A 199 10.78 -20.39 -8.48
N ARG A 200 11.45 -19.26 -8.30
CA ARG A 200 10.93 -17.93 -8.57
C ARG A 200 10.98 -17.64 -10.06
N SER A 201 9.91 -17.08 -10.58
CA SER A 201 9.83 -16.56 -11.95
C SER A 201 9.66 -15.05 -11.93
N ARG A 202 9.95 -14.42 -13.07
CA ARG A 202 9.76 -12.99 -13.26
C ARG A 202 8.70 -12.71 -14.32
N TYR A 203 7.90 -11.69 -14.09
CA TYR A 203 6.94 -11.20 -15.09
C TYR A 203 7.01 -9.69 -15.24
N ALA A 204 6.57 -9.23 -16.40
CA ALA A 204 6.34 -7.83 -16.70
C ALA A 204 4.84 -7.51 -16.58
N ILE A 205 4.55 -6.32 -16.08
CA ILE A 205 3.20 -5.75 -16.01
C ILE A 205 3.18 -4.40 -16.72
N ASN A 206 2.12 -4.16 -17.48
CA ASN A 206 1.75 -2.85 -17.99
C ASN A 206 0.29 -2.61 -17.59
N ALA A 207 0.05 -1.65 -16.73
CA ALA A 207 -1.26 -1.40 -16.14
C ALA A 207 -1.66 0.06 -16.22
N VAL A 208 -2.93 0.28 -16.50
CA VAL A 208 -3.62 1.58 -16.36
C VAL A 208 -4.78 1.38 -15.42
N THR A 209 -4.90 2.24 -14.43
CA THR A 209 -6.00 2.19 -13.47
C THR A 209 -6.61 3.58 -13.32
N LEU A 210 -7.92 3.66 -13.35
CA LEU A 210 -8.68 4.85 -12.99
C LEU A 210 -9.55 4.51 -11.80
N TRP A 211 -9.40 5.25 -10.73
CA TRP A 211 -10.11 5.06 -9.47
C TRP A 211 -10.80 6.37 -9.05
N GLY A 212 -11.97 6.26 -8.41
CA GLY A 212 -12.68 7.37 -7.84
C GLY A 212 -13.41 6.96 -6.56
N GLY A 213 -13.45 7.87 -5.59
CA GLY A 213 -14.05 7.62 -4.29
C GLY A 213 -14.96 8.74 -3.79
N VAL A 214 -15.92 8.35 -2.97
CA VAL A 214 -16.76 9.23 -2.14
C VAL A 214 -16.62 8.76 -0.71
N HIS A 215 -16.06 9.62 0.13
CA HIS A 215 -15.77 9.34 1.54
C HIS A 215 -16.76 10.10 2.40
N PHE A 216 -17.57 9.37 3.14
CA PHE A 216 -18.53 9.93 4.09
C PHE A 216 -18.08 9.67 5.52
N ARG A 217 -17.93 10.73 6.31
CA ARG A 217 -17.52 10.68 7.72
C ARG A 217 -18.65 11.19 8.61
N PRO A 218 -19.65 10.36 8.95
CA PRO A 218 -20.79 10.78 9.78
C PRO A 218 -20.34 11.22 11.17
N THR A 219 -19.28 10.62 11.69
CA THR A 219 -18.65 10.97 12.97
C THR A 219 -17.13 11.01 12.81
N ARG A 220 -16.41 11.45 13.85
CA ARG A 220 -14.94 11.38 13.87
C ARG A 220 -14.40 9.94 13.95
N LEU A 221 -15.22 8.99 14.39
CA LEU A 221 -14.84 7.60 14.61
C LEU A 221 -15.20 6.71 13.42
N LEU A 222 -16.21 7.05 12.63
CA LEU A 222 -16.75 6.22 11.56
C LEU A 222 -16.50 6.86 10.20
N ALA A 223 -15.93 6.09 9.29
CA ALA A 223 -15.83 6.41 7.88
C ALA A 223 -16.56 5.34 7.05
N ILE A 224 -17.23 5.80 6.00
CA ILE A 224 -17.91 4.98 5.00
C ILE A 224 -17.38 5.44 3.65
N ASP A 225 -16.76 4.53 2.90
CA ASP A 225 -16.14 4.83 1.63
C ASP A 225 -16.84 4.03 0.52
N LEU A 226 -17.29 4.73 -0.52
CA LEU A 226 -17.82 4.16 -1.76
C LEU A 226 -16.79 4.43 -2.85
N GLU A 227 -16.36 3.40 -3.55
CA GLU A 227 -15.29 3.50 -4.52
C GLU A 227 -15.65 2.79 -5.83
N GLY A 228 -15.16 3.33 -6.92
CA GLY A 228 -15.21 2.72 -8.25
C GLY A 228 -13.82 2.68 -8.85
N GLU A 229 -13.49 1.60 -9.52
CA GLU A 229 -12.20 1.41 -10.18
C GLU A 229 -12.41 0.74 -11.54
N THR A 230 -11.68 1.17 -12.55
CA THR A 230 -11.49 0.41 -13.77
C THR A 230 -10.01 0.23 -14.01
N ALA A 231 -9.63 -0.98 -14.38
CA ALA A 231 -8.25 -1.33 -14.61
C ALA A 231 -8.09 -2.10 -15.91
N TRP A 232 -6.96 -1.87 -16.54
CA TRP A 232 -6.47 -2.60 -17.68
C TRP A 232 -5.05 -3.04 -17.40
N LYS A 233 -4.81 -4.35 -17.37
CA LYS A 233 -3.53 -4.94 -17.02
C LYS A 233 -3.13 -5.99 -18.05
N HIS A 234 -1.92 -5.84 -18.55
CA HIS A 234 -1.27 -6.81 -19.44
C HIS A 234 -0.02 -7.37 -18.80
N PHE A 235 0.22 -8.65 -19.04
CA PHE A 235 1.38 -9.37 -18.52
C PHE A 235 2.22 -9.92 -19.66
N ALA A 236 3.52 -10.07 -19.39
CA ALA A 236 4.49 -10.69 -20.27
C ALA A 236 5.60 -11.32 -19.45
N GLY A 237 6.47 -12.11 -20.04
CA GLY A 237 7.68 -12.58 -19.39
C GLY A 237 8.53 -11.39 -18.91
N GLY A 238 9.02 -11.46 -17.68
CA GLY A 238 9.85 -10.42 -17.07
C GLY A 238 11.28 -10.41 -17.62
N HIS A 239 12.11 -9.57 -17.03
CA HIS A 239 13.54 -9.56 -17.32
C HIS A 239 14.27 -10.54 -16.40
N GLU A 240 15.15 -11.37 -16.98
CA GLU A 240 15.99 -12.27 -16.21
C GLU A 240 16.99 -11.46 -15.38
N THR A 241 16.91 -11.63 -14.06
CA THR A 241 17.88 -11.10 -13.10
C THR A 241 18.04 -12.09 -11.96
N ASP A 242 19.25 -12.15 -11.39
CA ASP A 242 19.56 -12.99 -10.22
C ASP A 242 19.26 -14.49 -10.43
N GLY A 243 19.35 -14.98 -11.68
CA GLY A 243 19.07 -16.38 -12.02
C GLY A 243 17.59 -16.77 -12.04
N ASN A 244 16.67 -15.82 -11.85
CA ASN A 244 15.24 -16.07 -11.94
C ASN A 244 14.77 -15.90 -13.38
N LEU A 245 14.20 -16.97 -13.94
CA LEU A 245 13.74 -17.00 -15.33
C LEU A 245 12.38 -16.29 -15.49
N PRO A 246 12.16 -15.66 -16.66
CA PRO A 246 10.84 -15.13 -16.99
C PRO A 246 9.76 -16.23 -17.02
N ILE A 247 8.51 -15.88 -16.68
CA ILE A 247 7.37 -16.75 -16.95
C ILE A 247 7.32 -17.02 -18.47
N GLY A 248 7.14 -18.27 -18.85
CA GLY A 248 7.12 -18.71 -20.26
C GLY A 248 8.50 -18.82 -20.92
N ALA A 249 9.60 -18.58 -20.19
CA ALA A 249 10.93 -18.86 -20.74
C ALA A 249 11.14 -20.37 -20.92
N VAL A 250 11.55 -20.78 -22.12
CA VAL A 250 11.95 -22.15 -22.42
C VAL A 250 13.45 -22.24 -22.18
N PHE A 251 13.84 -22.68 -20.99
CA PHE A 251 15.25 -22.93 -20.69
C PHE A 251 15.49 -24.44 -20.60
N CYS A 252 16.37 -24.93 -21.43
CA CYS A 252 16.71 -26.34 -21.51
C CYS A 252 18.10 -26.55 -20.95
N VAL A 253 18.22 -26.94 -19.68
CA VAL A 253 19.48 -27.44 -19.15
C VAL A 253 19.60 -28.94 -19.46
N HIS A 254 20.56 -29.32 -20.30
CA HIS A 254 20.82 -30.72 -20.60
C HIS A 254 21.59 -31.33 -19.41
N ILE A 255 20.85 -31.99 -18.52
CA ILE A 255 21.45 -32.81 -17.47
C ILE A 255 21.26 -34.27 -17.90
N PHE A 256 22.34 -34.97 -18.14
CA PHE A 256 22.36 -36.38 -18.62
C PHE A 256 21.50 -36.61 -19.89
N GLY A 257 21.52 -35.67 -20.83
CA GLY A 257 20.81 -35.80 -22.09
C GLY A 257 19.29 -35.60 -22.01
N ARG A 258 18.77 -35.18 -20.88
CA ARG A 258 17.36 -34.79 -20.70
C ARG A 258 17.26 -33.29 -20.50
N CYS A 259 16.28 -32.71 -21.17
CA CYS A 259 15.87 -31.32 -20.94
C CYS A 259 15.06 -31.26 -19.65
N VAL A 260 15.60 -30.63 -18.61
CA VAL A 260 14.86 -30.35 -17.35
C VAL A 260 14.33 -28.93 -17.48
N THR A 261 13.04 -28.79 -17.68
CA THR A 261 12.35 -27.51 -17.77
C THR A 261 11.73 -27.19 -16.42
N ASN A 262 12.28 -26.25 -15.69
CA ASN A 262 11.61 -25.58 -14.57
C ASN A 262 10.95 -24.30 -15.09
N ILE A 263 9.79 -24.44 -15.71
CA ILE A 263 9.12 -23.31 -16.37
C ILE A 263 7.72 -23.20 -15.80
N VAL A 264 7.37 -22.00 -15.37
CA VAL A 264 5.96 -21.67 -15.14
C VAL A 264 5.30 -21.51 -16.50
N ASP A 265 4.40 -22.44 -16.84
CA ASP A 265 3.61 -22.36 -18.07
C ASP A 265 2.62 -21.19 -17.95
N PRO A 266 2.69 -20.17 -18.81
CA PRO A 266 1.76 -19.04 -18.80
C PRO A 266 0.29 -19.44 -18.79
N LYS A 267 -0.04 -20.55 -19.46
CA LYS A 267 -1.41 -21.07 -19.54
C LYS A 267 -1.96 -21.62 -18.22
N GLN A 268 -1.06 -21.95 -17.29
CA GLN A 268 -1.44 -22.42 -15.94
C GLN A 268 -1.59 -21.25 -14.95
N VAL A 269 -1.20 -20.02 -15.35
CA VAL A 269 -1.34 -18.83 -14.53
C VAL A 269 -2.59 -18.07 -14.92
N PRO A 270 -3.66 -18.09 -14.13
CA PRO A 270 -4.94 -17.46 -14.49
C PRO A 270 -4.79 -15.98 -14.83
N GLY A 271 -5.29 -15.57 -15.97
CA GLY A 271 -5.24 -14.19 -16.43
C GLY A 271 -3.89 -13.72 -16.97
N PHE A 272 -2.86 -14.57 -17.07
CA PHE A 272 -1.55 -14.14 -17.58
C PHE A 272 -1.61 -13.80 -19.08
N ASP A 273 -2.18 -14.66 -19.89
CA ASP A 273 -2.29 -14.47 -21.35
C ASP A 273 -3.44 -13.53 -21.73
N THR A 274 -4.54 -13.54 -20.97
CA THR A 274 -5.74 -12.74 -21.26
C THR A 274 -5.69 -11.32 -20.67
N GLY A 275 -4.79 -11.09 -19.72
CA GLY A 275 -4.76 -9.88 -18.90
C GLY A 275 -5.76 -9.96 -17.74
N ALA A 276 -5.82 -8.87 -16.96
CA ALA A 276 -6.78 -8.66 -15.90
C ALA A 276 -7.44 -7.29 -16.08
N ASN A 277 -8.49 -7.26 -16.88
CA ASN A 277 -9.24 -6.05 -17.21
C ASN A 277 -10.58 -6.10 -16.48
N TYR A 278 -10.86 -5.15 -15.61
CA TYR A 278 -12.07 -5.19 -14.80
C TYR A 278 -12.63 -3.80 -14.46
N GLU A 279 -13.92 -3.80 -14.18
CA GLU A 279 -14.60 -2.74 -13.44
C GLU A 279 -14.91 -3.24 -12.04
N ARG A 280 -14.66 -2.40 -11.03
CA ARG A 280 -14.83 -2.74 -9.61
C ARG A 280 -15.65 -1.69 -8.91
N ALA A 281 -16.57 -2.13 -8.07
CA ALA A 281 -17.26 -1.31 -7.09
C ALA A 281 -16.93 -1.81 -5.69
N ALA A 282 -16.68 -0.90 -4.76
CA ALA A 282 -16.31 -1.22 -3.40
C ALA A 282 -17.08 -0.40 -2.37
N LEU A 283 -17.39 -1.04 -1.25
CA LEU A 283 -17.89 -0.42 -0.03
C LEU A 283 -16.92 -0.74 1.11
N ALA A 284 -16.40 0.30 1.76
CA ALA A 284 -15.58 0.12 2.96
C ALA A 284 -16.19 0.86 4.17
N LEU A 285 -16.09 0.20 5.32
CA LEU A 285 -16.48 0.72 6.63
C LEU A 285 -15.26 0.71 7.53
N ARG A 286 -14.98 1.84 8.19
CA ARG A 286 -13.86 1.93 9.12
C ARG A 286 -14.30 2.61 10.41
N LEU A 287 -14.05 1.94 11.53
CA LEU A 287 -14.18 2.45 12.88
C LEU A 287 -12.77 2.67 13.44
N ASP A 288 -12.41 3.90 13.78
CA ASP A 288 -11.11 4.26 14.33
C ASP A 288 -11.28 5.15 15.56
N THR A 289 -10.99 4.60 16.74
CA THR A 289 -11.08 5.33 18.01
C THR A 289 -9.76 5.95 18.43
N ARG A 290 -8.68 5.69 17.67
CA ARG A 290 -7.38 6.32 17.92
C ARG A 290 -7.52 7.82 17.63
N ALA A 291 -6.90 8.65 18.46
CA ALA A 291 -6.89 10.08 18.18
C ALA A 291 -6.26 10.34 16.81
N GLN A 292 -6.87 11.19 16.01
CA GLN A 292 -6.38 11.56 14.66
C GLN A 292 -5.13 12.48 14.72
N SER A 293 -4.42 12.47 15.83
CA SER A 293 -3.15 13.15 16.01
C SER A 293 -2.00 12.25 15.57
N LEU A 294 -0.96 12.82 15.00
CA LEU A 294 0.32 12.16 14.81
C LEU A 294 1.22 12.49 16.00
N PRO A 295 1.79 11.49 16.71
CA PRO A 295 1.61 10.04 16.54
C PRO A 295 0.22 9.54 16.98
N PRO A 296 -0.24 8.41 16.44
CA PRO A 296 -1.52 7.84 16.83
C PRO A 296 -1.50 7.46 18.32
N ARG A 297 -2.59 7.74 19.03
CA ARG A 297 -2.77 7.42 20.46
C ARG A 297 -3.32 6.01 20.65
N SER A 298 -3.47 5.58 21.91
CA SER A 298 -4.18 4.36 22.28
C SER A 298 -5.58 4.34 21.70
N GLY A 299 -6.05 3.17 21.29
CA GLY A 299 -7.39 3.01 20.75
C GLY A 299 -7.53 1.75 19.91
N PHE A 300 -8.69 1.62 19.30
CA PHE A 300 -9.12 0.49 18.51
C PHE A 300 -9.36 0.90 17.05
N LEU A 301 -9.04 0.00 16.14
CA LEU A 301 -9.27 0.12 14.72
C LEU A 301 -10.01 -1.14 14.23
N ALA A 302 -11.12 -0.96 13.53
CA ALA A 302 -11.76 -2.03 12.77
C ALA A 302 -12.07 -1.55 11.36
N GLY A 303 -11.93 -2.42 10.40
CA GLY A 303 -12.23 -2.16 9.01
C GLY A 303 -12.86 -3.38 8.35
N LEU A 304 -13.84 -3.12 7.49
CA LEU A 304 -14.43 -4.11 6.60
C LEU A 304 -14.55 -3.47 5.21
N ARG A 305 -14.11 -4.18 4.19
CA ARG A 305 -14.27 -3.77 2.80
C ARG A 305 -14.80 -4.93 1.98
N VAL A 306 -15.75 -4.68 1.13
CA VAL A 306 -16.30 -5.63 0.17
C VAL A 306 -16.21 -5.02 -1.21
N ASP A 307 -15.61 -5.75 -2.14
CA ASP A 307 -15.47 -5.35 -3.55
C ASP A 307 -16.19 -6.37 -4.44
N TYR A 308 -16.89 -5.88 -5.43
CA TYR A 308 -17.36 -6.66 -6.57
C TYR A 308 -16.59 -6.24 -7.82
N SER A 309 -16.05 -7.21 -8.53
CA SER A 309 -15.30 -6.99 -9.78
C SER A 309 -15.92 -7.78 -10.91
N HIS A 310 -16.04 -7.15 -12.07
CA HIS A 310 -16.50 -7.76 -13.31
C HIS A 310 -15.47 -7.54 -14.40
N GLY A 311 -14.98 -8.63 -14.99
CA GLY A 311 -13.99 -8.60 -16.05
C GLY A 311 -14.59 -8.23 -17.40
N TYR A 312 -13.79 -7.63 -18.28
CA TYR A 312 -14.17 -7.28 -19.65
C TYR A 312 -13.01 -7.53 -20.63
N GLY A 313 -13.31 -7.41 -21.93
CA GLY A 313 -12.33 -7.70 -22.99
C GLY A 313 -11.97 -9.19 -23.04
N GLY A 314 -10.71 -9.53 -22.85
CA GLY A 314 -10.23 -10.91 -22.80
C GLY A 314 -10.41 -11.60 -21.45
N ASP A 315 -10.61 -10.83 -20.37
CA ASP A 315 -10.89 -11.32 -19.03
C ASP A 315 -12.41 -11.27 -18.78
N LEU A 316 -13.02 -12.43 -18.63
CA LEU A 316 -14.45 -12.56 -18.33
C LEU A 316 -14.69 -13.02 -16.88
N SER A 317 -13.68 -12.96 -16.03
CA SER A 317 -13.79 -13.33 -14.62
C SER A 317 -14.71 -12.36 -13.86
N SER A 318 -15.54 -12.90 -12.99
CA SER A 318 -16.33 -12.09 -12.06
C SER A 318 -16.13 -12.64 -10.67
N TYR A 319 -15.83 -11.77 -9.72
CA TYR A 319 -15.48 -12.18 -8.37
C TYR A 319 -15.80 -11.10 -7.35
N PHE A 320 -15.96 -11.50 -6.11
CA PHE A 320 -15.96 -10.56 -5.00
C PHE A 320 -14.74 -10.78 -4.10
N ARG A 321 -14.32 -9.70 -3.42
CA ARG A 321 -13.28 -9.74 -2.41
C ARG A 321 -13.81 -9.18 -1.11
N VAL A 322 -13.36 -9.74 -0.01
CA VAL A 322 -13.65 -9.25 1.34
C VAL A 322 -12.33 -9.01 2.07
N PHE A 323 -12.20 -7.84 2.64
CA PHE A 323 -11.10 -7.49 3.54
C PHE A 323 -11.64 -7.23 4.93
N GLY A 324 -10.98 -7.79 5.92
CA GLY A 324 -11.23 -7.53 7.33
C GLY A 324 -9.96 -7.07 8.05
N LEU A 325 -10.10 -6.10 8.94
CA LEU A 325 -9.02 -5.58 9.76
C LEU A 325 -9.53 -5.33 11.17
N VAL A 326 -8.77 -5.81 12.16
CA VAL A 326 -8.97 -5.46 13.57
C VAL A 326 -7.61 -5.14 14.18
N GLY A 327 -7.53 -4.06 14.94
CA GLY A 327 -6.29 -3.66 15.58
C GLY A 327 -6.52 -2.88 16.86
N VAL A 328 -5.57 -2.97 17.77
CA VAL A 328 -5.53 -2.21 19.00
C VAL A 328 -4.15 -1.57 19.15
N ALA A 329 -4.13 -0.33 19.59
CA ALA A 329 -2.92 0.40 19.95
C ALA A 329 -2.99 0.73 21.43
N VAL A 330 -1.94 0.42 22.19
CA VAL A 330 -1.87 0.65 23.63
C VAL A 330 -0.59 1.42 23.95
N ASN A 331 -0.74 2.56 24.60
CA ASN A 331 0.41 3.30 25.10
C ASN A 331 0.95 2.63 26.37
N LEU A 332 2.17 2.11 26.29
CA LEU A 332 2.77 1.35 27.39
C LEU A 332 3.43 2.26 28.45
N TRP A 333 4.02 3.38 28.02
CA TRP A 333 4.74 4.31 28.88
C TRP A 333 4.42 5.76 28.50
N ARG A 334 4.72 6.68 29.41
CA ARG A 334 4.75 8.11 29.09
C ARG A 334 5.72 8.35 27.93
N GLY A 335 5.37 9.19 27.00
CA GLY A 335 6.21 9.55 25.86
C GLY A 335 5.98 8.74 24.61
N SER A 336 4.75 8.34 24.32
CA SER A 336 4.31 7.78 23.01
C SER A 336 4.94 6.42 22.63
N HIS A 337 5.19 5.56 23.59
CA HIS A 337 5.61 4.19 23.34
C HIS A 337 4.39 3.30 23.11
N LEU A 338 4.09 2.98 21.88
CA LEU A 338 2.89 2.24 21.48
C LEU A 338 3.20 0.77 21.20
N LEU A 339 2.41 -0.12 21.77
CA LEU A 339 2.25 -1.49 21.29
C LEU A 339 1.02 -1.53 20.38
N VAL A 340 1.22 -1.94 19.14
CA VAL A 340 0.16 -2.11 18.15
C VAL A 340 0.03 -3.57 17.84
N LEU A 341 -1.14 -4.13 18.07
CA LEU A 341 -1.52 -5.48 17.65
C LEU A 341 -2.57 -5.38 16.56
N ARG A 342 -2.38 -6.06 15.45
CA ARG A 342 -3.26 -6.01 14.29
C ARG A 342 -3.43 -7.40 13.69
N VAL A 343 -4.64 -7.71 13.29
CA VAL A 343 -4.96 -8.86 12.45
C VAL A 343 -5.73 -8.37 11.25
N GLN A 344 -5.31 -8.77 10.06
CA GLN A 344 -6.00 -8.45 8.82
C GLN A 344 -6.00 -9.65 7.89
N GLY A 345 -7.04 -9.75 7.08
CA GLY A 345 -7.17 -10.82 6.11
C GLY A 345 -7.96 -10.39 4.90
N TRP A 346 -7.64 -11.03 3.80
CA TRP A 346 -8.34 -10.92 2.53
C TRP A 346 -8.85 -12.28 2.10
N MET A 347 -9.98 -12.30 1.44
CA MET A 347 -10.46 -13.45 0.69
C MET A 347 -11.02 -13.00 -0.64
N VAL A 348 -10.91 -13.86 -1.65
CA VAL A 348 -11.51 -13.68 -2.96
C VAL A 348 -12.28 -14.93 -3.35
N GLU A 349 -13.43 -14.71 -3.99
CA GLU A 349 -14.32 -15.78 -4.44
C GLU A 349 -14.76 -15.50 -5.88
N ALA A 350 -14.50 -16.45 -6.78
CA ALA A 350 -15.01 -16.39 -8.13
C ALA A 350 -16.55 -16.59 -8.14
N LEU A 351 -17.25 -15.81 -8.94
CA LEU A 351 -18.71 -15.86 -9.09
C LEU A 351 -19.13 -16.63 -10.35
N ASN A 352 -18.18 -16.99 -11.19
CA ASN A 352 -18.37 -17.81 -12.40
C ASN A 352 -17.28 -18.88 -12.46
N ASP A 353 -17.33 -19.74 -13.48
CA ASP A 353 -16.37 -20.85 -13.64
C ASP A 353 -14.99 -20.39 -14.14
N ILE A 354 -14.77 -19.09 -14.31
CA ILE A 354 -13.51 -18.52 -14.76
C ILE A 354 -12.67 -18.19 -13.53
N PRO A 355 -11.44 -18.70 -13.43
CA PRO A 355 -10.56 -18.42 -12.29
C PRO A 355 -10.27 -16.93 -12.14
N VAL A 356 -10.14 -16.47 -10.91
CA VAL A 356 -9.70 -15.10 -10.62
C VAL A 356 -8.29 -14.90 -11.15
N PRO A 357 -8.01 -13.81 -11.89
CA PRO A 357 -6.67 -13.51 -12.38
C PRO A 357 -5.64 -13.51 -11.26
N PHE A 358 -4.46 -14.03 -11.50
CA PHE A 358 -3.41 -14.17 -10.49
C PHE A 358 -3.02 -12.84 -9.83
N SER A 359 -3.10 -11.74 -10.58
CA SER A 359 -2.79 -10.38 -10.09
C SER A 359 -3.84 -9.85 -9.11
N GLU A 360 -5.04 -10.44 -9.08
CA GLU A 360 -6.15 -10.03 -8.22
C GLU A 360 -6.30 -10.90 -6.98
N LEU A 361 -5.53 -11.97 -6.89
CA LEU A 361 -5.48 -12.81 -5.69
C LEU A 361 -4.84 -12.05 -4.52
N PRO A 362 -5.32 -12.24 -3.29
CA PRO A 362 -4.69 -11.73 -2.09
C PRO A 362 -3.21 -12.13 -1.99
N VAL A 363 -2.38 -11.17 -1.60
CA VAL A 363 -0.93 -11.36 -1.49
C VAL A 363 -0.39 -10.91 -0.14
N LEU A 364 0.68 -11.55 0.30
CA LEU A 364 1.59 -11.10 1.35
C LEU A 364 2.99 -10.91 0.75
N GLY A 365 3.92 -10.36 1.54
CA GLY A 365 5.19 -9.88 1.01
C GLY A 365 5.00 -8.49 0.40
N ALA A 366 4.78 -7.49 1.26
CA ALA A 366 4.65 -6.09 0.88
C ALA A 366 5.13 -5.22 2.03
N LEU A 367 5.38 -3.94 1.77
CA LEU A 367 5.91 -3.01 2.78
C LEU A 367 5.08 -2.94 4.07
N ASP A 368 3.76 -3.16 3.98
CA ASP A 368 2.83 -3.11 5.11
C ASP A 368 2.31 -4.48 5.56
N ALA A 369 2.76 -5.55 4.89
CA ALA A 369 2.32 -6.92 5.15
C ALA A 369 3.46 -7.90 4.85
N MET A 370 4.23 -8.28 5.86
CA MET A 370 5.38 -9.18 5.77
C MET A 370 6.51 -8.67 4.87
N PRO A 371 7.12 -7.52 5.20
CA PRO A 371 8.19 -6.93 4.37
C PRO A 371 9.49 -7.76 4.31
N GLY A 372 9.64 -8.83 5.11
CA GLY A 372 10.73 -9.82 5.01
C GLY A 372 10.59 -10.78 3.82
N TYR A 373 9.52 -10.65 3.03
CA TYR A 373 9.28 -11.43 1.82
C TYR A 373 9.16 -10.52 0.61
N HIS A 374 9.46 -11.04 -0.58
CA HIS A 374 9.28 -10.28 -1.83
C HIS A 374 7.82 -9.91 -2.05
N ILE A 375 7.59 -8.76 -2.67
CA ILE A 375 6.25 -8.24 -2.94
C ILE A 375 5.45 -9.28 -3.75
N GLY A 376 4.35 -9.77 -3.17
CA GLY A 376 3.46 -10.73 -3.82
C GLY A 376 3.98 -12.16 -3.91
N SER A 377 5.04 -12.53 -3.15
CA SER A 377 5.59 -13.89 -3.16
C SER A 377 4.67 -14.92 -2.52
N ILE A 378 3.89 -14.54 -1.54
CA ILE A 378 2.93 -15.43 -0.86
C ILE A 378 1.54 -15.03 -1.35
N ARG A 379 0.88 -15.94 -2.09
CA ARG A 379 -0.36 -15.63 -2.83
C ARG A 379 -1.29 -16.82 -2.86
N ASP A 380 -2.57 -16.61 -2.52
CA ASP A 380 -3.64 -17.60 -2.73
C ASP A 380 -5.01 -16.89 -2.66
N GLN A 381 -6.11 -17.64 -2.68
CA GLN A 381 -7.47 -17.12 -2.63
C GLN A 381 -7.81 -16.43 -1.30
N SER A 382 -7.11 -16.76 -0.23
CA SER A 382 -7.26 -16.08 1.07
C SER A 382 -5.90 -15.82 1.71
N THR A 383 -5.75 -14.70 2.40
CA THR A 383 -4.55 -14.39 3.20
C THR A 383 -4.94 -13.89 4.57
N LEU A 384 -4.14 -14.23 5.56
CA LEU A 384 -4.29 -13.75 6.92
C LEU A 384 -2.90 -13.38 7.46
N ILE A 385 -2.82 -12.24 8.15
CA ILE A 385 -1.61 -11.78 8.82
C ILE A 385 -1.95 -11.21 10.19
N ALA A 386 -1.16 -11.57 11.18
CA ALA A 386 -1.14 -10.98 12.51
C ALA A 386 0.17 -10.22 12.69
N THR A 387 0.10 -8.96 13.09
CA THR A 387 1.24 -8.07 13.32
C THR A 387 1.29 -7.67 14.78
N ALA A 388 2.46 -7.77 15.39
CA ALA A 388 2.79 -7.12 16.64
C ALA A 388 3.89 -6.10 16.40
N GLU A 389 3.62 -4.83 16.66
CA GLU A 389 4.55 -3.73 16.40
C GLU A 389 4.72 -2.87 17.66
N TYR A 390 5.96 -2.67 18.05
CA TYR A 390 6.34 -1.73 19.12
C TYR A 390 6.93 -0.47 18.49
N ARG A 391 6.28 0.68 18.71
CA ARG A 391 6.67 1.99 18.17
C ARG A 391 7.16 2.88 19.29
N TRP A 392 8.20 3.68 19.00
CA TRP A 392 8.71 4.69 19.91
C TRP A 392 9.18 5.92 19.17
N PRO A 393 9.02 7.12 19.75
CA PRO A 393 9.54 8.34 19.17
C PRO A 393 11.05 8.37 19.33
N ILE A 394 11.76 8.71 18.27
CA ILE A 394 13.18 9.04 18.29
C ILE A 394 13.35 10.54 18.34
N TRP A 395 12.56 11.23 17.55
CA TRP A 395 12.58 12.67 17.35
C TRP A 395 11.16 13.15 17.02
N MET A 396 10.91 14.49 17.09
CA MET A 396 9.58 15.05 16.82
C MET A 396 9.04 14.69 15.44
N TYR A 397 9.92 14.48 14.46
CA TYR A 397 9.58 14.12 13.09
C TYR A 397 9.91 12.66 12.73
N ALA A 398 10.36 11.86 13.68
CA ALA A 398 10.75 10.48 13.42
C ALA A 398 10.34 9.52 14.53
N ASP A 399 9.65 8.45 14.11
CA ASP A 399 9.31 7.31 14.94
C ASP A 399 10.04 6.05 14.43
N ALA A 400 10.57 5.26 15.34
CA ALA A 400 11.04 3.93 14.99
C ALA A 400 10.04 2.87 15.41
N SER A 401 10.13 1.71 14.79
CA SER A 401 9.35 0.54 15.15
C SER A 401 10.13 -0.76 15.03
N LEU A 402 9.86 -1.68 15.93
CA LEU A 402 10.20 -3.09 15.84
C LEU A 402 8.90 -3.83 15.59
N PHE A 403 8.88 -4.73 14.62
CA PHE A 403 7.69 -5.50 14.30
C PHE A 403 8.00 -6.98 14.10
N VAL A 404 6.98 -7.79 14.35
CA VAL A 404 6.94 -9.21 14.05
C VAL A 404 5.61 -9.48 13.38
N ASP A 405 5.66 -10.10 12.22
CA ASP A 405 4.48 -10.55 11.48
C ASP A 405 4.41 -12.07 11.47
N ASN A 406 3.20 -12.61 11.54
CA ASN A 406 2.90 -14.00 11.28
C ASN A 406 1.74 -14.09 10.30
N GLY A 407 1.96 -14.68 9.12
CA GLY A 407 0.94 -14.73 8.08
C GLY A 407 0.98 -16.00 7.24
N GLY A 408 0.00 -16.16 6.38
CA GLY A 408 -0.08 -17.25 5.42
C GLY A 408 -1.12 -16.99 4.35
N ALA A 409 -0.99 -17.73 3.25
CA ALA A 409 -1.96 -17.78 2.18
C ALA A 409 -2.67 -19.14 2.18
N TYR A 410 -3.96 -19.13 1.91
CA TYR A 410 -4.86 -20.26 2.09
C TYR A 410 -5.76 -20.38 0.87
N VAL A 411 -6.23 -21.60 0.61
CA VAL A 411 -7.28 -21.81 -0.37
C VAL A 411 -8.61 -21.18 0.08
N ARG A 412 -9.60 -21.30 -0.76
CA ARG A 412 -10.93 -20.72 -0.60
C ARG A 412 -11.43 -20.74 0.86
N ASN A 413 -11.84 -19.56 1.35
CA ASN A 413 -12.45 -19.39 2.67
C ASN A 413 -11.64 -19.93 3.84
N PHE A 414 -10.29 -19.89 3.75
CA PHE A 414 -9.39 -20.40 4.78
C PHE A 414 -9.59 -21.88 5.09
N SER A 415 -10.10 -22.69 4.15
CA SER A 415 -10.51 -24.08 4.40
C SER A 415 -9.34 -24.98 4.84
N ASP A 416 -8.10 -24.63 4.52
CA ASP A 416 -6.89 -25.34 4.89
C ASP A 416 -6.04 -24.63 5.96
N PHE A 417 -6.63 -23.71 6.71
CA PHE A 417 -5.93 -22.88 7.72
C PHE A 417 -5.12 -23.70 8.74
N GLY A 418 -5.62 -24.87 9.14
CA GLY A 418 -4.95 -25.73 10.12
C GLY A 418 -3.79 -26.55 9.57
N SER A 419 -3.69 -26.72 8.24
CA SER A 419 -2.71 -27.58 7.57
C SER A 419 -1.64 -26.81 6.77
N ARG A 420 -1.87 -25.54 6.47
CA ARG A 420 -0.93 -24.70 5.71
C ARG A 420 0.20 -24.16 6.55
N ALA A 421 1.35 -24.03 5.91
CA ALA A 421 2.50 -23.35 6.48
C ALA A 421 2.18 -21.88 6.80
N ARG A 422 2.73 -21.39 7.90
CA ARG A 422 2.73 -19.99 8.27
C ARG A 422 4.13 -19.45 8.17
N TYR A 423 4.23 -18.21 7.76
CA TYR A 423 5.47 -17.51 7.55
C TYR A 423 5.64 -16.46 8.63
N TRP A 424 6.88 -16.26 9.05
CA TRP A 424 7.23 -15.25 10.04
C TRP A 424 8.21 -14.27 9.43
N ASP A 425 8.06 -13.01 9.77
CA ASP A 425 9.13 -12.05 9.59
C ASP A 425 9.31 -11.18 10.82
N VAL A 426 10.47 -10.56 10.89
CA VAL A 426 10.84 -9.62 11.93
C VAL A 426 11.59 -8.47 11.29
N GLY A 427 11.32 -7.24 11.74
CA GLY A 427 11.99 -6.10 11.15
C GLY A 427 12.00 -4.87 12.02
N LEU A 428 12.79 -3.91 11.55
CA LEU A 428 12.94 -2.57 12.10
C LEU A 428 12.55 -1.55 11.03
N ALA A 429 11.84 -0.50 11.42
CA ALA A 429 11.54 0.59 10.51
C ALA A 429 11.67 1.94 11.20
N LEU A 430 12.13 2.92 10.43
CA LEU A 430 12.12 4.34 10.76
C LEU A 430 11.07 5.01 9.88
N ARG A 431 10.17 5.77 10.49
CA ARG A 431 9.17 6.57 9.80
C ARG A 431 9.46 8.03 10.01
N VAL A 432 9.59 8.76 8.93
CA VAL A 432 9.79 10.21 8.94
C VAL A 432 8.50 10.89 8.51
N ARG A 433 8.09 11.90 9.25
CA ARG A 433 6.85 12.64 9.06
C ARG A 433 7.06 14.14 9.26
N THR A 434 6.13 14.94 8.81
CA THR A 434 5.92 16.32 9.28
C THR A 434 4.80 16.35 10.32
N ASP A 435 4.45 17.52 10.81
CA ASP A 435 3.31 17.67 11.75
C ASP A 435 1.97 17.17 11.18
N SER A 436 1.82 17.13 9.87
CA SER A 436 0.57 16.79 9.19
C SER A 436 0.67 15.62 8.21
N HIS A 437 1.87 15.23 7.78
CA HIS A 437 2.06 14.25 6.72
C HIS A 437 3.17 13.26 7.03
N PHE A 438 2.96 12.01 6.67
CA PHE A 438 4.00 11.00 6.56
C PHE A 438 4.86 11.31 5.34
N LEU A 439 6.18 11.24 5.42
CA LEU A 439 7.08 11.52 4.32
C LEU A 439 7.63 10.25 3.69
N PHE A 440 8.29 9.41 4.48
CA PHE A 440 8.85 8.15 4.01
C PHE A 440 9.10 7.16 5.18
N ARG A 441 9.24 5.90 4.82
CA ARG A 441 9.61 4.80 5.69
C ARG A 441 10.87 4.14 5.16
N ILE A 442 11.83 3.90 6.03
CA ILE A 442 13.02 3.10 5.75
C ILE A 442 12.98 1.90 6.68
N GLY A 443 13.29 0.72 6.21
CA GLY A 443 13.29 -0.44 7.07
C GLY A 443 14.13 -1.59 6.56
N LEU A 444 14.39 -2.49 7.51
CA LEU A 444 15.02 -3.79 7.29
C LEU A 444 14.08 -4.85 7.84
N ALA A 445 13.87 -5.90 7.10
CA ALA A 445 13.09 -7.05 7.53
C ALA A 445 13.77 -8.35 7.11
N TYR A 446 13.51 -9.41 7.87
CA TYR A 446 14.00 -10.76 7.60
C TYR A 446 12.85 -11.75 7.65
N GLY A 447 12.64 -12.48 6.56
CA GLY A 447 11.70 -13.59 6.51
C GLY A 447 12.34 -14.87 6.99
N VAL A 448 11.73 -15.54 7.98
CA VAL A 448 12.32 -16.69 8.66
C VAL A 448 12.30 -17.95 7.80
N GLU A 449 11.17 -18.22 7.12
CA GLU A 449 10.98 -19.43 6.29
C GLU A 449 11.23 -19.10 4.81
N GLY A 450 12.46 -19.28 4.34
CA GLY A 450 12.82 -19.06 2.93
C GLY A 450 12.75 -17.60 2.46
N GLY A 451 12.65 -16.67 3.39
CA GLY A 451 12.79 -15.25 3.14
C GLY A 451 14.25 -14.81 3.18
N ASP A 452 14.49 -13.60 2.74
CA ASP A 452 15.78 -12.95 2.72
C ASP A 452 15.76 -11.67 3.55
N PHE A 453 16.94 -11.10 3.77
CA PHE A 453 17.01 -9.73 4.26
C PHE A 453 16.49 -8.77 3.19
N GLN A 454 15.44 -8.05 3.55
CA GLN A 454 14.84 -7.03 2.71
C GLN A 454 15.16 -5.65 3.29
N PHE A 455 15.78 -4.81 2.49
CA PHE A 455 15.88 -3.38 2.76
C PHE A 455 14.84 -2.66 1.88
N PHE A 456 14.12 -1.74 2.47
CA PHE A 456 13.11 -0.98 1.75
C PHE A 456 13.12 0.50 2.13
N VAL A 457 12.85 1.32 1.16
CA VAL A 457 12.57 2.75 1.30
C VAL A 457 11.32 3.04 0.48
N GLY A 458 10.31 3.58 1.11
CA GLY A 458 9.08 3.94 0.44
C GLY A 458 8.56 5.28 0.93
N GLY A 459 8.07 6.09 0.01
CA GLY A 459 7.36 7.33 0.30
C GLY A 459 5.89 7.08 0.63
N ASP A 460 5.20 8.16 1.00
CA ASP A 460 3.76 8.13 1.22
C ASP A 460 3.05 7.81 -0.11
N ALA A 461 2.35 6.68 -0.15
CA ALA A 461 1.30 6.51 -1.14
C ALA A 461 0.10 7.37 -0.69
N PRO A 462 -0.54 8.07 -1.58
CA PRO A 462 -1.67 8.95 -1.26
C PRO A 462 -2.86 8.20 -0.67
#